data_118c6786e7a657a33c82b0a2eb422c7e
#
_entry.id   118c6786e7a657a33c82b0a2eb422c7e
#
_cell.length_a   1.000
_cell.length_b   1.000
_cell.length_c   1.000
_cell.angle_alpha   90.00
_cell.angle_beta   90.00
_cell.angle_gamma   90.00
#
_symmetry.space_group_name_H-M   'P 1'
#
loop_
_entity.id
_entity.type
_entity.pdbx_description
1 polymer ?
#
loop_
_entity_poly.entity_id
_entity_poly.type
_entity_poly.pdbx_seq_one_letter_code
_entity_poly.pdbx_strand_id
1 'polypeptide(L)'
;AAEFEKYSQINMELTTLFSDKEVFAELKKLKEGGEVKDPLLKRQLDVLYDTYLSNQADTALLNLIIEKEAALELKYSEFRAKYKGEEINDNKVEEILRTSTDNKELEEVWKGHKAIGNYVAKDVLEIVRLRNKVAQELGFDNYHTMSLKLSGQDPEEISAIFDELDLM
;
A
#
# COMPACT_ATOMS: atom_id res chain seq x y z
N ALA A 1 -18.59 3.33 -6.43
CA ALA A 1 -18.67 1.85 -6.50
C ALA A 1 -18.12 1.34 -7.84
N ALA A 2 -18.73 1.66 -8.99
CA ALA A 2 -18.31 1.13 -10.31
C ALA A 2 -16.83 1.37 -10.67
N GLU A 3 -16.26 2.51 -10.31
CA GLU A 3 -14.84 2.82 -10.54
C GLU A 3 -13.91 1.93 -9.70
N PHE A 4 -14.27 1.67 -8.44
CA PHE A 4 -13.51 0.79 -7.56
C PHE A 4 -13.58 -0.67 -8.00
N GLU A 5 -14.72 -1.13 -8.49
CA GLU A 5 -14.85 -2.45 -9.08
C GLU A 5 -13.95 -2.62 -10.31
N LYS A 6 -13.95 -1.62 -11.21
CA LYS A 6 -13.07 -1.62 -12.38
C LYS A 6 -11.59 -1.59 -12.01
N TYR A 7 -11.22 -0.78 -11.02
CA TYR A 7 -9.86 -0.74 -10.49
C TYR A 7 -9.43 -2.11 -9.93
N SER A 8 -10.28 -2.72 -9.11
CA SER A 8 -10.03 -4.05 -8.55
C SER A 8 -9.85 -5.11 -9.65
N GLN A 9 -10.72 -5.10 -10.67
CA GLN A 9 -10.62 -6.03 -11.80
C GLN A 9 -9.31 -5.87 -12.57
N ILE A 10 -8.88 -4.65 -12.89
CA ILE A 10 -7.62 -4.39 -13.59
C ILE A 10 -6.42 -4.87 -12.74
N ASN A 11 -6.44 -4.63 -11.43
CA ASN A 11 -5.36 -5.12 -10.55
C ASN A 11 -5.31 -6.65 -10.48
N MET A 12 -6.45 -7.34 -10.50
CA MET A 12 -6.48 -8.81 -10.56
C MET A 12 -5.94 -9.34 -11.89
N GLU A 13 -6.23 -8.68 -13.01
CA GLU A 13 -5.68 -9.04 -14.32
C GLU A 13 -4.15 -8.86 -14.34
N LEU A 14 -3.63 -7.75 -13.80
CA LEU A 14 -2.20 -7.52 -13.63
C LEU A 14 -1.55 -8.55 -12.70
N THR A 15 -2.19 -8.87 -11.58
CA THR A 15 -1.73 -9.92 -10.67
C THR A 15 -1.64 -11.26 -11.39
N THR A 16 -2.63 -11.61 -12.20
CA THR A 16 -2.61 -12.84 -13.01
C THR A 16 -1.44 -12.86 -13.98
N LEU A 17 -1.19 -11.75 -14.68
CA LEU A 17 -0.05 -11.61 -15.59
C LEU A 17 1.29 -11.80 -14.88
N PHE A 18 1.49 -11.11 -13.75
CA PHE A 18 2.75 -11.14 -13.01
C PHE A 18 2.92 -12.40 -12.13
N SER A 19 1.87 -13.20 -11.94
CA SER A 19 1.93 -14.49 -11.24
C SER A 19 2.39 -15.65 -12.13
N ASP A 20 2.71 -15.41 -13.41
CA ASP A 20 3.18 -16.44 -14.32
C ASP A 20 4.52 -17.01 -13.83
N LYS A 21 4.47 -18.28 -13.43
CA LYS A 21 5.61 -19.00 -12.84
C LYS A 21 6.68 -19.35 -13.87
N GLU A 22 6.31 -19.56 -15.13
CA GLU A 22 7.27 -19.88 -16.19
C GLU A 22 8.09 -18.64 -16.56
N VAL A 23 7.41 -17.50 -16.76
CA VAL A 23 8.08 -16.21 -17.00
C VAL A 23 8.96 -15.83 -15.81
N PHE A 24 8.47 -16.01 -14.58
CA PHE A 24 9.28 -15.74 -13.38
C PHE A 24 10.54 -16.61 -13.31
N ALA A 25 10.44 -17.91 -13.63
CA ALA A 25 11.58 -18.80 -13.65
C ALA A 25 12.64 -18.37 -14.68
N GLU A 26 12.23 -17.93 -15.88
CA GLU A 26 13.15 -17.41 -16.89
C GLU A 26 13.80 -16.07 -16.45
N LEU A 27 13.05 -15.15 -15.85
CA LEU A 27 13.61 -13.91 -15.27
C LEU A 27 14.65 -14.21 -14.18
N LYS A 28 14.36 -15.17 -13.31
CA LYS A 28 15.27 -15.63 -12.26
C LYS A 28 16.56 -16.18 -12.87
N LYS A 29 16.45 -17.05 -13.87
CA LYS A 29 17.59 -17.64 -14.57
C LYS A 29 18.46 -16.56 -15.25
N LEU A 30 17.86 -15.58 -15.93
CA LEU A 30 18.57 -14.47 -16.54
C LEU A 30 19.30 -13.61 -15.49
N LYS A 31 18.66 -13.33 -14.37
CA LYS A 31 19.25 -12.55 -13.27
C LYS A 31 20.43 -13.26 -12.63
N GLU A 32 20.27 -14.55 -12.30
CA GLU A 32 21.33 -15.38 -11.68
C GLU A 32 22.46 -15.73 -12.65
N GLY A 33 22.17 -15.89 -13.94
CA GLY A 33 23.15 -16.20 -14.98
C GLY A 33 24.16 -15.09 -15.23
N GLY A 34 23.85 -13.86 -14.87
CA GLY A 34 24.75 -12.72 -14.97
C GLY A 34 25.18 -12.39 -16.40
N GLU A 35 24.43 -12.82 -17.41
CA GLU A 35 24.74 -12.61 -18.84
C GLU A 35 24.43 -11.17 -19.28
N VAL A 36 23.47 -10.49 -18.61
CA VAL A 36 23.09 -9.11 -18.89
C VAL A 36 24.17 -8.17 -18.33
N LYS A 37 25.03 -7.62 -19.22
CA LYS A 37 26.16 -6.76 -18.86
C LYS A 37 25.84 -5.26 -18.91
N ASP A 38 24.92 -4.87 -19.77
CA ASP A 38 24.51 -3.47 -19.88
C ASP A 38 23.83 -3.02 -18.58
N PRO A 39 24.29 -1.91 -17.94
CA PRO A 39 23.76 -1.48 -16.65
C PRO A 39 22.28 -1.12 -16.68
N LEU A 40 21.80 -0.55 -17.79
CA LEU A 40 20.40 -0.17 -17.95
C LEU A 40 19.50 -1.42 -18.07
N LEU A 41 19.91 -2.37 -18.92
CA LEU A 41 19.18 -3.63 -19.07
C LEU A 41 19.20 -4.46 -17.78
N LYS A 42 20.33 -4.45 -17.04
CA LYS A 42 20.42 -5.10 -15.74
C LYS A 42 19.42 -4.47 -14.75
N ARG A 43 19.35 -3.14 -14.69
CA ARG A 43 18.38 -2.44 -13.82
C ARG A 43 16.94 -2.75 -14.22
N GLN A 44 16.65 -2.80 -15.53
CA GLN A 44 15.32 -3.18 -16.01
C GLN A 44 14.96 -4.62 -15.63
N LEU A 45 15.92 -5.54 -15.74
CA LEU A 45 15.75 -6.94 -15.32
C LEU A 45 15.48 -7.03 -13.81
N ASP A 46 16.21 -6.27 -12.99
CA ASP A 46 16.02 -6.25 -11.53
C ASP A 46 14.61 -5.76 -11.18
N VAL A 47 14.17 -4.65 -11.78
CA VAL A 47 12.81 -4.10 -11.53
C VAL A 47 11.72 -5.08 -11.96
N LEU A 48 11.90 -5.69 -13.16
CA LEU A 48 10.94 -6.66 -13.67
C LEU A 48 10.88 -7.92 -12.79
N TYR A 49 12.03 -8.44 -12.38
CA TYR A 49 12.14 -9.56 -11.47
C TYR A 49 11.42 -9.28 -10.14
N ASP A 50 11.66 -8.11 -9.52
CA ASP A 50 11.04 -7.72 -8.25
C ASP A 50 9.51 -7.56 -8.39
N THR A 51 9.04 -7.06 -9.56
CA THR A 51 7.62 -6.99 -9.89
C THR A 51 6.99 -8.39 -9.96
N TYR A 52 7.63 -9.32 -10.65
CA TYR A 52 7.14 -10.70 -10.71
C TYR A 52 7.23 -11.38 -9.34
N LEU A 53 8.32 -11.20 -8.60
CA LEU A 53 8.51 -11.80 -7.28
C LEU A 53 7.38 -11.43 -6.32
N SER A 54 6.97 -10.16 -6.30
CA SER A 54 5.87 -9.70 -5.43
C SER A 54 4.52 -10.39 -5.70
N ASN A 55 4.38 -10.99 -6.89
CA ASN A 55 3.16 -11.68 -7.34
C ASN A 55 3.28 -13.22 -7.34
N GLN A 56 4.36 -13.80 -6.76
CA GLN A 56 4.53 -15.27 -6.72
C GLN A 56 3.86 -15.94 -5.50
N ALA A 57 3.24 -15.17 -4.61
CA ALA A 57 2.42 -15.72 -3.52
C ALA A 57 1.11 -16.33 -4.05
N ASP A 58 0.33 -16.95 -3.17
CA ASP A 58 -0.98 -17.49 -3.52
C ASP A 58 -1.87 -16.44 -4.18
N THR A 59 -2.28 -16.70 -5.43
CA THR A 59 -3.08 -15.75 -6.24
C THR A 59 -4.44 -15.45 -5.58
N ALA A 60 -5.05 -16.42 -4.88
CA ALA A 60 -6.31 -16.17 -4.17
C ALA A 60 -6.10 -15.20 -3.00
N LEU A 61 -4.94 -15.29 -2.32
CA LEU A 61 -4.57 -14.36 -1.26
C LEU A 61 -4.31 -12.95 -1.81
N LEU A 62 -3.62 -12.83 -2.94
CA LEU A 62 -3.37 -11.55 -3.61
C LEU A 62 -4.68 -10.89 -4.04
N ASN A 63 -5.58 -11.64 -4.68
CA ASN A 63 -6.88 -11.14 -5.09
C ASN A 63 -7.75 -10.70 -3.89
N LEU A 64 -7.72 -11.45 -2.79
CA LEU A 64 -8.41 -11.06 -1.55
C LEU A 64 -7.90 -9.72 -1.00
N ILE A 65 -6.60 -9.47 -1.06
CA ILE A 65 -6.03 -8.18 -0.65
C ILE A 65 -6.57 -7.06 -1.53
N ILE A 66 -6.56 -7.23 -2.86
CA ILE A 66 -7.06 -6.23 -3.83
C ILE A 66 -8.54 -5.90 -3.54
N GLU A 67 -9.38 -6.91 -3.32
CA GLU A 67 -10.79 -6.72 -2.98
C GLU A 67 -10.97 -5.93 -1.68
N LYS A 68 -10.20 -6.28 -0.65
CA LYS A 68 -10.28 -5.59 0.66
C LYS A 68 -9.75 -4.16 0.60
N GLU A 69 -8.69 -3.91 -0.15
CA GLU A 69 -8.15 -2.57 -0.37
C GLU A 69 -9.14 -1.68 -1.11
N ALA A 70 -9.76 -2.20 -2.18
CA ALA A 70 -10.81 -1.48 -2.91
C ALA A 70 -12.03 -1.17 -2.02
N ALA A 71 -12.46 -2.13 -1.19
CA ALA A 71 -13.55 -1.93 -0.24
C ALA A 71 -13.20 -0.90 0.85
N LEU A 72 -11.95 -0.91 1.35
CA LEU A 72 -11.46 0.06 2.33
C LEU A 72 -11.42 1.47 1.74
N GLU A 73 -10.91 1.61 0.52
CA GLU A 73 -10.82 2.89 -0.18
C GLU A 73 -12.21 3.48 -0.45
N LEU A 74 -13.18 2.64 -0.83
CA LEU A 74 -14.58 3.05 -0.95
C LEU A 74 -15.13 3.58 0.36
N LYS A 75 -14.96 2.83 1.47
CA LYS A 75 -15.38 3.28 2.81
C LYS A 75 -14.76 4.62 3.20
N TYR A 76 -13.48 4.81 2.89
CA TYR A 76 -12.78 6.06 3.17
C TYR A 76 -13.32 7.22 2.35
N SER A 77 -13.57 7.02 1.06
CA SER A 77 -14.08 8.04 0.14
C SER A 77 -15.53 8.46 0.44
N GLU A 78 -16.33 7.54 1.00
CA GLU A 78 -17.73 7.79 1.37
C GLU A 78 -17.87 8.38 2.78
N PHE A 79 -16.85 8.27 3.62
CA PHE A 79 -16.91 8.81 4.98
C PHE A 79 -17.13 10.33 4.99
N ARG A 80 -17.96 10.79 5.92
CA ARG A 80 -18.18 12.23 6.18
C ARG A 80 -17.99 12.50 7.65
N ALA A 81 -17.20 13.53 7.94
CA ALA A 81 -16.99 14.00 9.29
C ALA A 81 -18.30 14.60 9.85
N LYS A 82 -18.54 14.42 11.15
CA LYS A 82 -19.67 15.08 11.83
C LYS A 82 -19.18 16.31 12.59
N TYR A 83 -19.83 17.44 12.33
CA TYR A 83 -19.55 18.71 12.98
C TYR A 83 -20.86 19.43 13.29
N LYS A 84 -21.10 19.79 14.55
CA LYS A 84 -22.35 20.41 15.04
C LYS A 84 -23.62 19.63 14.66
N GLY A 85 -23.49 18.29 14.61
CA GLY A 85 -24.60 17.38 14.25
C GLY A 85 -24.84 17.19 12.77
N GLU A 86 -24.13 17.89 11.89
CA GLU A 86 -24.21 17.78 10.44
C GLU A 86 -23.02 17.04 9.85
N GLU A 87 -23.23 16.39 8.69
CA GLU A 87 -22.16 15.79 7.92
C GLU A 87 -21.49 16.84 7.04
N ILE A 88 -20.16 16.93 7.13
CA ILE A 88 -19.36 17.84 6.33
C ILE A 88 -18.33 17.05 5.50
N ASN A 89 -18.00 17.58 4.33
CA ASN A 89 -16.98 17.01 3.46
C ASN A 89 -15.56 17.45 3.86
N ASP A 90 -14.53 16.79 3.31
CA ASP A 90 -13.14 17.05 3.65
C ASP A 90 -12.71 18.49 3.34
N ASN A 91 -13.19 19.09 2.24
CA ASN A 91 -12.91 20.49 1.93
C ASN A 91 -13.39 21.44 3.04
N LYS A 92 -14.55 21.16 3.64
CA LYS A 92 -15.08 21.96 4.74
C LYS A 92 -14.31 21.72 6.03
N VAL A 93 -13.85 20.50 6.27
CA VAL A 93 -12.95 20.17 7.38
C VAL A 93 -11.65 20.99 7.25
N GLU A 94 -11.00 20.94 6.09
CA GLU A 94 -9.75 21.68 5.82
C GLU A 94 -9.95 23.19 5.92
N GLU A 95 -11.05 23.73 5.39
CA GLU A 95 -11.39 25.15 5.52
C GLU A 95 -11.42 25.58 6.98
N ILE A 96 -12.17 24.85 7.84
CA ILE A 96 -12.30 25.17 9.26
C ILE A 96 -10.94 25.04 9.96
N LEU A 97 -10.21 23.93 9.74
CA LEU A 97 -8.90 23.71 10.37
C LEU A 97 -7.87 24.78 10.00
N ARG A 98 -8.00 25.38 8.81
CA ARG A 98 -7.10 26.43 8.34
C ARG A 98 -7.47 27.83 8.79
N THR A 99 -8.77 28.13 8.96
CA THR A 99 -9.27 29.51 9.13
C THR A 99 -9.79 29.81 10.51
N SER A 100 -10.24 28.79 11.27
CA SER A 100 -10.77 29.01 12.62
C SER A 100 -9.64 29.33 13.60
N THR A 101 -9.94 30.24 14.53
CA THR A 101 -9.10 30.56 15.68
C THR A 101 -9.71 30.08 17.01
N ASP A 102 -10.86 29.41 16.95
CA ASP A 102 -11.51 28.82 18.11
C ASP A 102 -10.99 27.38 18.34
N ASN A 103 -10.24 27.18 19.42
CA ASN A 103 -9.68 25.88 19.76
C ASN A 103 -10.73 24.79 19.98
N LYS A 104 -11.93 25.13 20.44
CA LYS A 104 -13.01 24.15 20.64
C LYS A 104 -13.59 23.71 19.31
N GLU A 105 -13.74 24.64 18.38
CA GLU A 105 -14.17 24.34 17.02
C GLU A 105 -13.15 23.47 16.30
N LEU A 106 -11.87 23.82 16.38
CA LEU A 106 -10.77 23.02 15.81
C LEU A 106 -10.75 21.59 16.38
N GLU A 107 -10.89 21.45 17.69
CA GLU A 107 -10.91 20.13 18.35
C GLU A 107 -12.11 19.29 17.90
N GLU A 108 -13.32 19.89 17.84
CA GLU A 108 -14.55 19.19 17.43
C GLU A 108 -14.44 18.68 15.99
N VAL A 109 -14.03 19.57 15.06
CA VAL A 109 -13.86 19.21 13.64
C VAL A 109 -12.78 18.15 13.46
N TRP A 110 -11.65 18.31 14.15
CA TRP A 110 -10.55 17.33 14.10
C TRP A 110 -10.99 15.96 14.60
N LYS A 111 -11.69 15.88 15.75
CA LYS A 111 -12.23 14.62 16.28
C LYS A 111 -13.26 14.00 15.33
N GLY A 112 -14.16 14.81 14.78
CA GLY A 112 -15.13 14.36 13.79
C GLY A 112 -14.47 13.76 12.54
N HIS A 113 -13.42 14.39 12.04
CA HIS A 113 -12.64 13.89 10.90
C HIS A 113 -11.88 12.62 11.28
N LYS A 114 -11.21 12.55 12.43
CA LYS A 114 -10.45 11.38 12.87
C LYS A 114 -11.31 10.17 13.26
N ALA A 115 -12.61 10.31 13.37
CA ALA A 115 -13.54 9.20 13.62
C ALA A 115 -13.50 8.13 12.51
N ILE A 116 -13.03 8.47 11.29
CA ILE A 116 -12.76 7.51 10.21
C ILE A 116 -11.85 6.37 10.68
N GLY A 117 -10.84 6.69 11.52
CA GLY A 117 -9.91 5.69 12.03
C GLY A 117 -10.60 4.51 12.72
N ASN A 118 -11.58 4.79 13.59
CA ASN A 118 -12.36 3.74 14.25
C ASN A 118 -13.23 2.94 13.27
N TYR A 119 -13.71 3.59 12.22
CA TYR A 119 -14.58 3.00 11.23
C TYR A 119 -13.85 1.99 10.33
N VAL A 120 -12.57 2.27 10.02
CA VAL A 120 -11.78 1.43 9.11
C VAL A 120 -10.71 0.57 9.80
N ALA A 121 -10.48 0.74 11.11
CA ALA A 121 -9.38 0.10 11.83
C ALA A 121 -9.32 -1.43 11.67
N LYS A 122 -10.47 -2.10 11.72
CA LYS A 122 -10.57 -3.56 11.54
C LYS A 122 -10.11 -4.00 10.16
N ASP A 123 -10.55 -3.29 9.13
CA ASP A 123 -10.24 -3.61 7.74
C ASP A 123 -8.76 -3.40 7.47
N VAL A 124 -8.19 -2.30 7.98
CA VAL A 124 -6.73 -2.02 7.89
C VAL A 124 -5.93 -3.13 8.57
N LEU A 125 -6.28 -3.53 9.80
CA LEU A 125 -5.58 -4.60 10.51
C LEU A 125 -5.67 -5.95 9.79
N GLU A 126 -6.80 -6.23 9.16
CA GLU A 126 -6.95 -7.45 8.36
C GLU A 126 -6.05 -7.42 7.12
N ILE A 127 -6.04 -6.32 6.37
CA ILE A 127 -5.15 -6.13 5.21
C ILE A 127 -3.68 -6.26 5.63
N VAL A 128 -3.28 -5.66 6.75
CA VAL A 128 -1.90 -5.79 7.28
C VAL A 128 -1.54 -7.26 7.55
N ARG A 129 -2.44 -8.04 8.14
CA ARG A 129 -2.20 -9.48 8.37
C ARG A 129 -2.04 -10.25 7.06
N LEU A 130 -2.89 -9.99 6.08
CA LEU A 130 -2.83 -10.64 4.76
C LEU A 130 -1.55 -10.27 4.02
N ARG A 131 -1.16 -8.99 4.01
CA ARG A 131 0.09 -8.51 3.42
C ARG A 131 1.31 -9.15 4.08
N ASN A 132 1.34 -9.28 5.42
CA ASN A 132 2.41 -9.98 6.12
C ASN A 132 2.46 -11.47 5.76
N LYS A 133 1.30 -12.11 5.57
CA LYS A 133 1.25 -13.50 5.12
C LYS A 133 1.88 -13.66 3.73
N VAL A 134 1.56 -12.76 2.77
CA VAL A 134 2.21 -12.73 1.45
C VAL A 134 3.73 -12.57 1.59
N ALA A 135 4.20 -11.65 2.41
CA ALA A 135 5.62 -11.43 2.62
C ALA A 135 6.32 -12.69 3.15
N GLN A 136 5.70 -13.38 4.11
CA GLN A 136 6.23 -14.63 4.67
C GLN A 136 6.25 -15.77 3.65
N GLU A 137 5.23 -15.91 2.79
CA GLU A 137 5.23 -16.89 1.70
C GLU A 137 6.36 -16.65 0.70
N LEU A 138 6.77 -15.39 0.52
CA LEU A 138 7.88 -15.00 -0.36
C LEU A 138 9.25 -14.99 0.33
N GLY A 139 9.32 -15.40 1.61
CA GLY A 139 10.57 -15.53 2.37
C GLY A 139 11.05 -14.23 3.03
N PHE A 140 10.18 -13.23 3.19
CA PHE A 140 10.48 -12.01 3.94
C PHE A 140 9.90 -12.08 5.35
N ASP A 141 10.50 -11.37 6.30
CA ASP A 141 10.05 -11.34 7.70
C ASP A 141 8.66 -10.71 7.84
N ASN A 142 8.42 -9.64 7.08
CA ASN A 142 7.16 -8.90 7.08
C ASN A 142 7.01 -8.06 5.80
N TYR A 143 5.80 -7.52 5.61
CA TYR A 143 5.47 -6.71 4.43
C TYR A 143 6.28 -5.42 4.34
N HIS A 144 6.62 -4.77 5.44
CA HIS A 144 7.43 -3.55 5.44
C HIS A 144 8.82 -3.82 4.84
N THR A 145 9.51 -4.85 5.34
CA THR A 145 10.82 -5.28 4.82
C THR A 145 10.73 -5.68 3.35
N MET A 146 9.71 -6.46 2.98
CA MET A 146 9.45 -6.84 1.59
C MET A 146 9.27 -5.62 0.68
N SER A 147 8.41 -4.70 1.09
CA SER A 147 8.07 -3.50 0.30
C SER A 147 9.29 -2.62 0.05
N LEU A 148 10.12 -2.37 1.06
CA LEU A 148 11.35 -1.60 0.91
C LEU A 148 12.33 -2.30 -0.05
N LYS A 149 12.63 -3.58 0.18
CA LYS A 149 13.57 -4.34 -0.66
C LYS A 149 13.13 -4.41 -2.12
N LEU A 150 11.85 -4.70 -2.38
CA LEU A 150 11.32 -4.76 -3.76
C LEU A 150 11.18 -3.38 -4.42
N SER A 151 11.25 -2.30 -3.63
CA SER A 151 11.36 -0.92 -4.14
C SER A 151 12.83 -0.48 -4.34
N GLY A 152 13.79 -1.37 -4.14
CA GLY A 152 15.22 -1.08 -4.26
C GLY A 152 15.77 -0.24 -3.11
N GLN A 153 15.13 -0.29 -1.94
CA GLN A 153 15.54 0.41 -0.72
C GLN A 153 16.04 -0.60 0.31
N ASP A 154 17.09 -0.24 1.05
CA ASP A 154 17.57 -1.02 2.17
C ASP A 154 16.86 -0.60 3.47
N PRO A 155 16.19 -1.53 4.19
CA PRO A 155 15.46 -1.19 5.41
C PRO A 155 16.34 -0.62 6.53
N GLU A 156 17.60 -1.06 6.62
CA GLU A 156 18.53 -0.58 7.65
C GLU A 156 19.02 0.84 7.33
N GLU A 157 19.33 1.11 6.05
CA GLU A 157 19.68 2.46 5.60
C GLU A 157 18.54 3.45 5.83
N ILE A 158 17.30 3.06 5.50
CA ILE A 158 16.12 3.89 5.73
C ILE A 158 15.94 4.17 7.22
N SER A 159 16.08 3.16 8.08
CA SER A 159 16.00 3.35 9.54
C SER A 159 17.08 4.31 10.04
N ALA A 160 18.32 4.15 9.59
CA ALA A 160 19.43 5.02 9.98
C ALA A 160 19.20 6.49 9.59
N ILE A 161 18.61 6.74 8.41
CA ILE A 161 18.24 8.10 7.98
C ILE A 161 17.21 8.72 8.95
N PHE A 162 16.20 7.97 9.38
CA PHE A 162 15.22 8.45 10.36
C PHE A 162 15.84 8.69 11.74
N ASP A 163 16.78 7.85 12.17
CA ASP A 163 17.51 8.05 13.43
C ASP A 163 18.38 9.31 13.40
N GLU A 164 19.02 9.61 12.25
CA GLU A 164 19.77 10.87 12.06
C GLU A 164 18.84 12.09 12.09
N LEU A 165 17.67 12.01 11.46
CA LEU A 165 16.70 13.10 11.45
C LEU A 165 16.12 13.40 12.85
N ASP A 166 15.95 12.37 13.70
CA ASP A 166 15.48 12.54 15.08
C ASP A 166 16.50 13.30 15.96
N LEU A 167 17.78 13.26 15.61
CA LEU A 167 18.86 13.95 16.33
C LEU A 167 19.05 15.43 15.89
N MET A 168 18.38 15.86 14.83
CA MET A 168 18.50 17.23 14.28
C MET A 168 17.49 18.21 14.88
#